data_6dd32fdb1b530f5a7cd21890e0958b50
#
_entry.id   6dd32fdb1b530f5a7cd21890e0958b50
#
_cell.length_a   1.000
_cell.length_b   1.000
_cell.length_c   1.000
_cell.angle_alpha   90.00
_cell.angle_beta   90.00
_cell.angle_gamma   90.00
#
_symmetry.space_group_name_H-M   'P 1'
#
loop_
_entity.id
_entity.type
_entity.pdbx_description
1 polymer ?
#
loop_
_entity_poly.entity_id
_entity_poly.type
_entity_poly.pdbx_seq_one_letter_code
_entity_poly.pdbx_strand_id
1 'polypeptide(L)'
;MILHGRNIVIYQDGVAIAAAKSCEIQVACQKIPIASPDTGEWEDFLAGRKNWSVRLTRLVTSVSGHLMNVGNRVRLTFGSVDELKHLGADRLTGYALCDNATVSAQVGALATGTFAFTGCGGLERVMVNLRDSQGNNLLDANGYQLRVMEELENLV
;
A
#
# COMPACT_ATOMS: atom_id res chain seq x y z
N MET A 1 -3.75 -10.18 -16.67
CA MET A 1 -4.94 -9.45 -16.18
C MET A 1 -4.58 -7.98 -15.99
N ILE A 2 -5.36 -7.09 -16.56
CA ILE A 2 -5.15 -5.65 -16.41
C ILE A 2 -5.92 -5.18 -15.17
N LEU A 3 -5.24 -4.49 -14.26
CA LEU A 3 -5.87 -3.91 -13.08
C LEU A 3 -6.51 -2.57 -13.43
N HIS A 4 -7.76 -2.40 -13.04
CA HIS A 4 -8.44 -1.11 -13.11
C HIS A 4 -8.23 -0.34 -11.82
N GLY A 5 -8.06 0.98 -11.90
CA GLY A 5 -7.85 1.83 -10.73
C GLY A 5 -8.95 1.73 -9.68
N ARG A 6 -10.18 1.44 -10.09
CA ARG A 6 -11.30 1.21 -9.17
C ARG A 6 -11.15 -0.05 -8.30
N ASN A 7 -10.27 -0.96 -8.71
CA ASN A 7 -10.05 -2.23 -8.00
C ASN A 7 -8.89 -2.15 -7.00
N ILE A 8 -8.21 -1.03 -6.94
CA ILE A 8 -7.12 -0.82 -5.97
C ILE A 8 -7.70 -0.13 -4.73
N VAL A 9 -7.50 -0.74 -3.59
CA VAL A 9 -8.02 -0.24 -2.31
C VAL A 9 -6.88 -0.07 -1.32
N ILE A 10 -6.95 1.01 -0.56
CA ILE A 10 -6.03 1.28 0.54
C ILE A 10 -6.80 1.20 1.84
N TYR A 11 -6.23 0.47 2.80
CA TYR A 11 -6.73 0.39 4.16
C TYR A 11 -5.76 1.10 5.10
N GLN A 12 -6.31 1.93 5.97
CA GLN A 12 -5.59 2.58 7.04
C GLN A 12 -6.04 1.97 8.36
N ASP A 13 -5.11 1.33 9.09
CA ASP A 13 -5.39 0.65 10.37
C ASP A 13 -6.59 -0.32 10.32
N GLY A 14 -6.73 -1.01 9.20
CA GLY A 14 -7.81 -1.97 8.99
C GLY A 14 -9.13 -1.38 8.48
N VAL A 15 -9.21 -0.07 8.33
CA VAL A 15 -10.39 0.60 7.78
C VAL A 15 -10.11 1.02 6.34
N ALA A 16 -10.99 0.62 5.42
CA ALA A 16 -10.89 1.06 4.04
C ALA A 16 -10.99 2.59 3.98
N ILE A 17 -10.02 3.22 3.32
CA ILE A 17 -10.14 4.64 3.00
C ILE A 17 -11.10 4.74 1.81
N ALA A 18 -12.39 4.63 2.13
CA ALA A 18 -13.45 4.69 1.15
C ALA A 18 -13.46 6.06 0.46
N ALA A 19 -13.96 6.08 -0.78
CA ALA A 19 -14.08 7.28 -1.58
C ALA A 19 -12.73 7.95 -1.93
N ALA A 20 -11.66 7.19 -2.00
CA ALA A 20 -10.44 7.67 -2.61
C ALA A 20 -10.71 8.03 -4.07
N LYS A 21 -10.44 9.28 -4.42
CA LYS A 21 -10.58 9.77 -5.80
C LYS A 21 -9.39 9.39 -6.66
N SER A 22 -8.21 9.43 -6.07
CA SER A 22 -6.97 9.00 -6.70
C SER A 22 -5.98 8.52 -5.64
N CYS A 23 -5.13 7.60 -6.05
CA CYS A 23 -4.09 7.02 -5.21
C CYS A 23 -2.85 6.81 -6.05
N GLU A 24 -1.70 7.18 -5.51
CA GLU A 24 -0.40 6.93 -6.09
C GLU A 24 0.49 6.28 -5.06
N ILE A 25 1.06 5.14 -5.41
CA ILE A 25 2.01 4.41 -4.56
C ILE A 25 3.33 4.38 -5.30
N GLN A 26 4.39 4.83 -4.66
CA GLN A 26 5.72 4.86 -5.23
C GLN A 26 6.69 4.11 -4.32
N VAL A 27 7.47 3.22 -4.92
CA VAL A 27 8.61 2.56 -4.27
C VAL A 27 9.86 2.96 -5.03
N ALA A 28 10.86 3.46 -4.34
CA ALA A 28 12.10 3.90 -4.92
C ALA A 28 13.30 3.26 -4.20
N CYS A 29 14.38 3.10 -4.96
CA CYS A 29 15.65 2.60 -4.45
C CYS A 29 16.73 3.63 -4.73
N GLN A 30 17.55 3.90 -3.74
CA GLN A 30 18.74 4.74 -3.92
C GLN A 30 19.75 4.00 -4.79
N LYS A 31 20.27 4.68 -5.80
CA LYS A 31 21.34 4.19 -6.64
C LYS A 31 22.68 4.60 -6.06
N ILE A 32 23.57 3.65 -5.91
CA ILE A 32 24.96 3.91 -5.51
C ILE A 32 25.82 3.65 -6.74
N PRO A 33 26.44 4.68 -7.34
CA PRO A 33 27.29 4.46 -8.50
C PRO A 33 28.52 3.65 -8.14
N ILE A 34 28.85 2.69 -9.01
CA ILE A 34 30.06 1.88 -8.90
C ILE A 34 30.97 2.25 -10.05
N ALA A 35 32.19 2.66 -9.72
CA ALA A 35 33.28 2.76 -10.69
C ALA A 35 34.09 1.46 -10.64
N SER A 36 34.02 0.64 -11.67
CA SER A 36 34.82 -0.57 -11.81
C SER A 36 35.57 -0.54 -13.14
N PRO A 37 36.84 -0.99 -13.22
CA PRO A 37 37.56 -1.12 -14.49
C PRO A 37 36.85 -2.02 -15.49
N ASP A 38 36.00 -2.92 -15.01
CA ASP A 38 35.28 -3.89 -15.85
C ASP A 38 33.98 -3.35 -16.48
N THR A 39 33.49 -2.19 -16.02
CA THR A 39 32.24 -1.59 -16.55
C THR A 39 32.43 -0.85 -17.89
N GLY A 40 33.66 -0.50 -18.25
CA GLY A 40 33.98 0.17 -19.51
C GLY A 40 33.26 1.51 -19.68
N GLU A 41 32.56 1.68 -20.80
CA GLU A 41 31.80 2.89 -21.12
C GLU A 41 30.42 2.95 -20.45
N TRP A 42 29.99 1.88 -19.77
CA TRP A 42 28.69 1.77 -19.18
C TRP A 42 28.72 2.10 -17.68
N GLU A 43 27.72 2.86 -17.26
CA GLU A 43 27.51 3.11 -15.83
C GLU A 43 26.93 1.87 -15.14
N ASP A 44 27.38 1.57 -13.95
CA ASP A 44 26.85 0.52 -13.11
C ASP A 44 26.51 1.04 -11.72
N PHE A 45 25.49 0.44 -11.10
CA PHE A 45 24.95 0.89 -9.82
C PHE A 45 24.69 -0.26 -8.88
N LEU A 46 24.93 -0.04 -7.60
CA LEU A 46 24.42 -0.89 -6.52
C LEU A 46 23.11 -0.34 -5.99
N ALA A 47 22.22 -1.25 -5.58
CA ALA A 47 21.00 -0.88 -4.87
C ALA A 47 21.34 -0.42 -3.45
N GLY A 48 20.97 0.80 -3.12
CA GLY A 48 21.04 1.34 -1.77
C GLY A 48 19.75 1.11 -0.97
N ARG A 49 19.44 2.05 -0.10
CA ARG A 49 18.21 1.98 0.69
C ARG A 49 16.97 2.16 -0.17
N LYS A 50 15.95 1.39 0.14
CA LYS A 50 14.63 1.53 -0.46
C LYS A 50 13.75 2.44 0.39
N ASN A 51 12.90 3.21 -0.27
CA ASN A 51 11.86 3.99 0.36
C ASN A 51 10.55 3.83 -0.40
N TRP A 52 9.45 4.13 0.26
CA TRP A 52 8.16 4.13 -0.38
C TRP A 52 7.31 5.29 0.17
N SER A 53 6.41 5.75 -0.66
CA SER A 53 5.50 6.84 -0.33
C SER A 53 4.14 6.61 -0.97
N VAL A 54 3.12 7.20 -0.37
CA VAL A 54 1.75 7.16 -0.87
C VAL A 54 1.19 8.56 -0.91
N ARG A 55 0.54 8.90 -2.00
CA ARG A 55 -0.26 10.10 -2.13
C ARG A 55 -1.70 9.72 -2.42
N LEU A 56 -2.61 10.23 -1.62
CA LEU A 56 -4.02 9.89 -1.68
C LEU A 56 -4.85 11.17 -1.74
N THR A 57 -5.81 11.21 -2.66
CA THR A 57 -6.82 12.28 -2.72
C THR A 57 -8.18 11.69 -2.42
N ARG A 58 -8.92 12.30 -1.50
CA ARG A 58 -10.26 11.86 -1.12
C ARG A 58 -11.21 13.04 -0.92
N LEU A 59 -12.49 12.74 -0.82
CA LEU A 59 -13.49 13.70 -0.38
C LEU A 59 -13.35 13.95 1.13
N VAL A 60 -13.43 15.20 1.53
CA VAL A 60 -13.28 15.61 2.94
C VAL A 60 -14.66 15.71 3.57
N THR A 61 -14.85 14.96 4.63
CA THR A 61 -16.08 15.02 5.46
C THR A 61 -15.89 15.84 6.73
N SER A 62 -14.65 15.96 7.18
CA SER A 62 -14.29 16.76 8.36
C SER A 62 -12.92 17.39 8.15
N VAL A 63 -12.85 18.70 8.22
CA VAL A 63 -11.60 19.46 8.03
C VAL A 63 -10.61 19.16 9.17
N SER A 64 -11.07 19.24 10.41
CA SER A 64 -10.22 18.95 11.57
C SER A 64 -9.74 17.50 11.58
N GLY A 65 -10.63 16.53 11.33
CA GLY A 65 -10.28 15.13 11.26
C GLY A 65 -9.30 14.81 10.13
N HIS A 66 -9.35 15.54 9.02
CA HIS A 66 -8.39 15.38 7.93
C HIS A 66 -7.01 15.95 8.29
N LEU A 67 -6.95 17.18 8.75
CA LEU A 67 -5.68 17.88 8.99
C LEU A 67 -4.95 17.40 10.24
N MET A 68 -5.66 16.88 11.23
CA MET A 68 -5.06 16.38 12.48
C MET A 68 -4.37 15.01 12.33
N ASN A 69 -4.47 14.37 11.17
CA ASN A 69 -3.74 13.14 10.89
C ASN A 69 -2.23 13.34 10.65
N VAL A 70 -1.79 14.56 10.44
CA VAL A 70 -0.37 14.86 10.24
C VAL A 70 0.43 14.51 11.50
N GLY A 71 1.52 13.78 11.33
CA GLY A 71 2.36 13.30 12.41
C GLY A 71 1.97 11.95 12.99
N ASN A 72 0.84 11.38 12.57
CA ASN A 72 0.40 10.06 13.01
C ASN A 72 1.10 8.97 12.20
N ARG A 73 1.56 7.94 12.92
CA ARG A 73 2.06 6.71 12.30
C ARG A 73 0.91 5.74 12.14
N VAL A 74 0.65 5.32 10.91
CA VAL A 74 -0.47 4.44 10.58
C VAL A 74 0.02 3.22 9.82
N ARG A 75 -0.71 2.13 9.91
CA ARG A 75 -0.49 0.95 9.09
C ARG A 75 -1.31 1.08 7.82
N LEU A 76 -0.65 1.03 6.69
CA LEU A 76 -1.29 1.04 5.38
C LEU A 76 -1.23 -0.36 4.78
N THR A 77 -2.33 -0.79 4.21
CA THR A 77 -2.42 -2.04 3.44
C THR A 77 -2.97 -1.73 2.06
N PHE A 78 -2.26 -2.19 1.05
CA PHE A 78 -2.63 -2.00 -0.35
C PHE A 78 -3.04 -3.32 -0.94
N GLY A 79 -4.15 -3.35 -1.64
CA GLY A 79 -4.62 -4.55 -2.30
C GLY A 79 -5.53 -4.26 -3.47
N SER A 80 -5.78 -5.28 -4.26
CA SER A 80 -6.80 -5.27 -5.30
C SER A 80 -8.09 -5.91 -4.78
N VAL A 81 -9.21 -5.43 -5.26
CA VAL A 81 -10.54 -5.97 -4.95
C VAL A 81 -11.12 -6.55 -6.23
N ASP A 82 -11.71 -7.72 -6.15
CA ASP A 82 -12.43 -8.32 -7.26
C ASP A 82 -13.82 -7.68 -7.46
N GLU A 83 -14.57 -8.15 -8.47
CA GLU A 83 -15.92 -7.64 -8.77
C GLU A 83 -16.91 -7.86 -7.63
N LEU A 84 -16.68 -8.85 -6.78
CA LEU A 84 -17.48 -9.19 -5.61
C LEU A 84 -17.03 -8.42 -4.36
N LYS A 85 -16.12 -7.47 -4.50
CA LYS A 85 -15.50 -6.70 -3.40
C LYS A 85 -14.71 -7.54 -2.40
N HIS A 86 -14.26 -8.72 -2.81
CA HIS A 86 -13.32 -9.49 -2.02
C HIS A 86 -11.91 -8.99 -2.25
N LEU A 87 -11.16 -8.83 -1.17
CA LEU A 87 -9.76 -8.51 -1.25
C LEU A 87 -9.01 -9.64 -1.94
N GLY A 88 -8.36 -9.29 -3.04
CA GLY A 88 -7.51 -10.21 -3.76
C GLY A 88 -6.31 -10.66 -2.95
N ALA A 89 -5.65 -11.68 -3.48
CA ALA A 89 -4.54 -12.32 -2.84
C ALA A 89 -3.25 -11.47 -2.85
N ASP A 90 -3.13 -10.42 -3.66
CA ASP A 90 -1.91 -9.60 -3.79
C ASP A 90 -1.99 -8.34 -2.93
N ARG A 91 -1.39 -8.39 -1.75
CA ARG A 91 -1.42 -7.31 -0.78
C ARG A 91 -0.03 -6.98 -0.24
N LEU A 92 0.18 -5.69 -0.02
CA LEU A 92 1.35 -5.17 0.65
C LEU A 92 0.92 -4.42 1.90
N THR A 93 1.67 -4.56 2.97
CA THR A 93 1.44 -3.83 4.22
C THR A 93 2.71 -3.15 4.69
N GLY A 94 2.57 -2.03 5.35
CA GLY A 94 3.68 -1.31 5.94
C GLY A 94 3.21 -0.17 6.83
N TYR A 95 4.11 0.30 7.69
CA TYR A 95 3.85 1.49 8.49
C TYR A 95 4.29 2.74 7.74
N ALA A 96 3.52 3.79 7.86
CA ALA A 96 3.82 5.08 7.27
C ALA A 96 3.50 6.22 8.22
N LEU A 97 4.23 7.31 8.06
CA LEU A 97 3.96 8.57 8.74
C LEU A 97 3.20 9.49 7.80
N CYS A 98 2.10 10.03 8.26
CA CYS A 98 1.41 11.10 7.55
C CYS A 98 2.21 12.39 7.73
N ASP A 99 2.91 12.82 6.69
CA ASP A 99 3.77 14.01 6.74
C ASP A 99 3.11 15.27 6.18
N ASN A 100 2.06 15.10 5.39
CA ASN A 100 1.35 16.23 4.81
C ASN A 100 -0.13 15.91 4.64
N ALA A 101 -0.98 16.91 4.94
CA ALA A 101 -2.40 16.85 4.64
C ALA A 101 -2.87 18.24 4.15
N THR A 102 -3.61 18.27 3.06
CA THR A 102 -4.16 19.50 2.49
C THR A 102 -5.65 19.35 2.26
N VAL A 103 -6.37 20.47 2.39
CA VAL A 103 -7.79 20.56 2.06
C VAL A 103 -7.95 21.66 1.01
N SER A 104 -8.66 21.32 -0.06
CA SER A 104 -9.01 22.27 -1.11
C SER A 104 -10.53 22.29 -1.28
N ALA A 105 -11.10 23.48 -1.26
CA ALA A 105 -12.53 23.67 -1.44
C ALA A 105 -12.78 24.87 -2.36
N GLN A 106 -13.75 24.71 -3.25
CA GLN A 106 -14.24 25.77 -4.11
C GLN A 106 -15.76 25.91 -3.91
N VAL A 107 -16.26 27.13 -4.02
CA VAL A 107 -17.70 27.38 -3.94
C VAL A 107 -18.42 26.62 -5.05
N GLY A 108 -19.42 25.83 -4.68
CA GLY A 108 -20.19 25.00 -5.60
C GLY A 108 -19.57 23.64 -5.95
N ALA A 109 -18.42 23.30 -5.38
CA ALA A 109 -17.76 22.01 -5.56
C ALA A 109 -17.59 21.24 -4.24
N LEU A 110 -17.42 19.93 -4.33
CA LEU A 110 -17.10 19.10 -3.17
C LEU A 110 -15.68 19.38 -2.69
N ALA A 111 -15.50 19.48 -1.38
CA ALA A 111 -14.19 19.64 -0.79
C ALA A 111 -13.36 18.35 -0.98
N THR A 112 -12.15 18.51 -1.46
CA THR A 112 -11.19 17.42 -1.62
C THR A 112 -9.99 17.61 -0.72
N GLY A 113 -9.42 16.53 -0.25
CA GLY A 113 -8.22 16.57 0.58
C GLY A 113 -7.18 15.58 0.08
N THR A 114 -5.92 15.95 0.24
CA THR A 114 -4.78 15.14 -0.13
C THR A 114 -4.00 14.77 1.12
N PHE A 115 -3.63 13.50 1.22
CA PHE A 115 -2.65 13.00 2.18
C PHE A 115 -1.37 12.59 1.47
N ALA A 116 -0.25 12.88 2.10
CA ALA A 116 1.03 12.30 1.75
C ALA A 116 1.55 11.48 2.92
N PHE A 117 1.89 10.24 2.64
CA PHE A 117 2.47 9.31 3.60
C PHE A 117 3.87 8.94 3.17
N THR A 118 4.79 8.92 4.12
CA THR A 118 6.15 8.42 3.92
C THR A 118 6.34 7.12 4.66
N GLY A 119 6.84 6.10 4.00
CA GLY A 119 7.03 4.78 4.58
C GLY A 119 8.05 4.79 5.73
N CYS A 120 7.68 4.12 6.83
CA CYS A 120 8.52 3.87 7.98
C CYS A 120 8.88 2.39 8.00
N GLY A 121 10.05 2.04 7.46
CA GLY A 121 10.46 0.66 7.30
C GLY A 121 10.04 0.05 5.97
N GLY A 122 10.05 -1.26 5.88
CA GLY A 122 9.78 -1.99 4.65
C GLY A 122 8.30 -2.21 4.39
N LEU A 123 7.98 -2.42 3.12
CA LEU A 123 6.74 -3.03 2.70
C LEU A 123 6.87 -4.55 2.77
N GLU A 124 5.90 -5.18 3.37
CA GLU A 124 5.84 -6.63 3.49
C GLU A 124 4.68 -7.18 2.65
N ARG A 125 4.93 -8.29 2.01
CA ARG A 125 3.88 -9.05 1.34
C ARG A 125 3.14 -9.86 2.38
N VAL A 126 1.82 -9.69 2.45
CA VAL A 126 1.00 -10.44 3.40
C VAL A 126 0.75 -11.84 2.84
N MET A 127 1.21 -12.85 3.55
CA MET A 127 1.09 -14.26 3.16
C MET A 127 0.34 -15.04 4.23
N VAL A 128 -0.66 -15.81 3.84
CA VAL A 128 -1.39 -16.71 4.77
C VAL A 128 -1.24 -18.15 4.35
N ASN A 129 -1.32 -19.00 5.33
CA ASN A 129 -1.45 -20.43 5.07
C ASN A 129 -2.87 -20.71 4.56
N LEU A 130 -2.96 -21.36 3.40
CA LEU A 130 -4.23 -21.89 2.92
C LEU A 130 -4.72 -22.95 3.89
N ARG A 131 -5.98 -22.82 4.27
CA ARG A 131 -6.67 -23.80 5.13
C ARG A 131 -7.84 -24.41 4.39
N ASP A 132 -8.11 -25.67 4.72
CA ASP A 132 -9.34 -26.33 4.28
C ASP A 132 -10.56 -25.82 5.05
N SER A 133 -11.75 -26.29 4.68
CA SER A 133 -13.01 -25.94 5.36
C SER A 133 -13.08 -26.40 6.82
N GLN A 134 -12.15 -27.23 7.26
CA GLN A 134 -12.04 -27.75 8.64
C GLN A 134 -10.96 -27.04 9.45
N GLY A 135 -10.26 -26.07 8.84
CA GLY A 135 -9.23 -25.27 9.50
C GLY A 135 -7.82 -25.87 9.46
N ASN A 136 -7.60 -26.97 8.74
CA ASN A 136 -6.28 -27.58 8.58
C ASN A 136 -5.47 -26.86 7.50
N ASN A 137 -4.17 -26.70 7.73
CA ASN A 137 -3.29 -26.12 6.72
C ASN A 137 -3.17 -27.06 5.51
N LEU A 138 -3.38 -26.51 4.32
CA LEU A 138 -3.14 -27.24 3.08
C LEU A 138 -1.64 -27.35 2.82
N LEU A 139 -1.21 -28.54 2.42
CA LEU A 139 0.17 -28.82 2.09
C LEU A 139 0.28 -29.12 0.60
N ASP A 140 1.44 -28.81 0.02
CA ASP A 140 1.78 -29.27 -1.32
C ASP A 140 2.17 -30.75 -1.32
N ALA A 141 2.47 -31.28 -2.50
CA ALA A 141 2.89 -32.69 -2.66
C ALA A 141 4.19 -33.06 -1.90
N ASN A 142 4.97 -32.05 -1.49
CA ASN A 142 6.21 -32.21 -0.75
C ASN A 142 6.06 -31.98 0.76
N GLY A 143 4.84 -31.68 1.23
CA GLY A 143 4.55 -31.42 2.64
C GLY A 143 4.80 -30.00 3.10
N TYR A 144 5.08 -29.07 2.20
CA TYR A 144 5.20 -27.65 2.53
C TYR A 144 3.84 -26.97 2.60
N GLN A 145 3.68 -26.10 3.57
CA GLN A 145 2.43 -25.34 3.73
C GLN A 145 2.18 -24.43 2.53
N LEU A 146 1.03 -24.60 1.90
CA LEU A 146 0.56 -23.69 0.88
C LEU A 146 0.18 -22.38 1.54
N ARG A 147 0.79 -21.29 1.07
CA ARG A 147 0.51 -19.96 1.56
C ARG A 147 -0.15 -19.16 0.45
N VAL A 148 -1.29 -18.59 0.77
CA VAL A 148 -1.92 -17.55 -0.01
C VAL A 148 -1.96 -16.31 0.86
N MET A 149 -2.14 -15.20 0.25
CA MET A 149 -2.23 -13.93 0.93
C MET A 149 -3.45 -13.87 1.84
N GLU A 150 -3.25 -13.28 2.99
CA GLU A 150 -4.19 -13.24 4.11
C GLU A 150 -5.53 -12.62 3.76
N GLU A 151 -6.61 -13.36 3.96
CA GLU A 151 -7.88 -12.73 4.17
C GLU A 151 -7.77 -11.87 5.43
N LEU A 152 -7.94 -10.59 5.26
CA LEU A 152 -7.96 -9.65 6.37
C LEU A 152 -9.33 -9.72 7.05
N GLU A 153 -9.61 -10.82 7.74
CA GLU A 153 -10.83 -10.97 8.53
C GLU A 153 -11.00 -9.83 9.57
N ASN A 154 -9.91 -9.17 9.90
CA ASN A 154 -9.88 -8.05 10.86
C ASN A 154 -9.94 -6.66 10.20
N LEU A 155 -10.15 -6.56 8.91
CA LEU A 155 -10.22 -5.30 8.17
C LEU A 155 -11.66 -4.90 7.78
N VAL A 156 -12.61 -5.53 8.41
CA VAL A 156 -14.02 -5.16 8.25
C VAL A 156 -14.41 -4.07 9.23
#